data_0e86ba453a15c2f2c40901b6d786f2e9
#
_entry.id   0e86ba453a15c2f2c40901b6d786f2e9
#
_cell.length_a   1.000
_cell.length_b   1.000
_cell.length_c   1.000
_cell.angle_alpha   90.00
_cell.angle_beta   90.00
_cell.angle_gamma   90.00
#
_symmetry.space_group_name_H-M   'P 1'
#
loop_
_entity.id
_entity.type
_entity.pdbx_description
1 polymer ?
#
loop_
_entity_poly.entity_id
_entity_poly.type
_entity_poly.pdbx_seq_one_letter_code
_entity_poly.pdbx_strand_id
1 'polypeptide(L)'
;MAYILAVNPSILSATGMDSGAIFTSTALAAMIGTFLMAFFANYPFALAPGMGLNAYFAYTVVLGMGYKWEVALTAVFVEGIVFIVLSLTNIREAIFNAIPKNLKSAVSVGIGLFIAFIGLQNANIVVGGSTLLQLFSIDGYNSAKGVEASMSNVGITVILALIGVGITGILVIKNVKGNILWGILITWILGIICQMAGIYVAN
;
A
#
# COMPACT_ATOMS: atom_id res chain seq x y z
N MET A 1 -6.04 2.42 -8.81
CA MET A 1 -5.37 1.09 -8.84
C MET A 1 -3.95 1.14 -9.42
N ALA A 2 -3.65 2.01 -10.39
CA ALA A 2 -2.30 2.07 -11.00
C ALA A 2 -1.14 2.28 -10.00
N TYR A 3 -1.37 2.95 -8.88
CA TYR A 3 -0.36 3.18 -7.84
C TYR A 3 0.26 1.88 -7.28
N ILE A 4 -0.46 0.74 -7.36
CA ILE A 4 0.04 -0.56 -6.87
C ILE A 4 1.31 -0.99 -7.61
N LEU A 5 1.46 -0.58 -8.87
CA LEU A 5 2.64 -0.89 -9.68
C LEU A 5 3.91 -0.19 -9.15
N ALA A 6 3.77 0.91 -8.43
CA ALA A 6 4.89 1.58 -7.77
C ALA A 6 5.07 1.10 -6.32
N VAL A 7 3.97 0.97 -5.58
CA VAL A 7 4.00 0.65 -4.14
C VAL A 7 4.37 -0.82 -3.90
N ASN A 8 3.89 -1.74 -4.73
CA ASN A 8 4.18 -3.17 -4.54
C ASN A 8 5.68 -3.50 -4.67
N PRO A 9 6.39 -3.02 -5.72
CA PRO A 9 7.85 -3.17 -5.78
C PRO A 9 8.57 -2.53 -4.60
N SER A 10 8.15 -1.36 -4.14
CA SER A 10 8.81 -0.68 -3.01
C SER A 10 8.70 -1.45 -1.68
N ILE A 11 7.58 -2.15 -1.45
CA ILE A 11 7.38 -2.96 -0.26
C ILE A 11 8.12 -4.30 -0.36
N LEU A 12 7.94 -5.02 -1.47
CA LEU A 12 8.47 -6.36 -1.62
C LEU A 12 9.98 -6.39 -1.93
N SER A 13 10.55 -5.36 -2.53
CA SER A 13 12.01 -5.28 -2.74
C SER A 13 12.80 -5.25 -1.43
N ALA A 14 12.19 -4.82 -0.33
CA ALA A 14 12.81 -4.89 1.00
C ALA A 14 13.17 -6.33 1.43
N THR A 15 12.54 -7.35 0.82
CA THR A 15 12.83 -8.78 1.08
C THR A 15 14.00 -9.34 0.26
N GLY A 16 14.62 -8.52 -0.60
CA GLY A 16 15.67 -8.92 -1.53
C GLY A 16 15.18 -9.46 -2.88
N MET A 17 13.88 -9.36 -3.17
CA MET A 17 13.31 -9.69 -4.48
C MET A 17 13.64 -8.59 -5.50
N ASP A 18 13.84 -8.97 -6.77
CA ASP A 18 14.07 -8.02 -7.85
C ASP A 18 12.84 -7.14 -8.11
N SER A 19 13.02 -5.83 -8.07
CA SER A 19 11.94 -4.85 -8.21
C SER A 19 11.27 -4.89 -9.59
N GLY A 20 12.03 -5.19 -10.66
CA GLY A 20 11.50 -5.33 -12.01
C GLY A 20 10.63 -6.58 -12.16
N ALA A 21 11.05 -7.70 -11.57
CA ALA A 21 10.25 -8.92 -11.54
C ALA A 21 8.94 -8.73 -10.75
N ILE A 22 8.99 -8.03 -9.60
CA ILE A 22 7.79 -7.70 -8.82
C ILE A 22 6.84 -6.82 -9.63
N PHE A 23 7.36 -5.79 -10.29
CA PHE A 23 6.55 -4.91 -11.14
C PHE A 23 5.81 -5.70 -12.23
N THR A 24 6.56 -6.52 -12.98
CA THR A 24 6.00 -7.30 -14.09
C THR A 24 4.98 -8.33 -13.60
N SER A 25 5.28 -9.07 -12.54
CA SER A 25 4.36 -10.06 -11.96
C SER A 25 3.09 -9.41 -11.40
N THR A 26 3.21 -8.25 -10.75
CA THR A 26 2.07 -7.47 -10.26
C THR A 26 1.16 -7.01 -11.40
N ALA A 27 1.75 -6.50 -12.48
CA ALA A 27 1.01 -6.06 -13.66
C ALA A 27 0.28 -7.23 -14.35
N LEU A 28 0.97 -8.35 -14.55
CA LEU A 28 0.39 -9.56 -15.16
C LEU A 28 -0.73 -10.15 -14.29
N ALA A 29 -0.52 -10.27 -12.98
CA ALA A 29 -1.54 -10.78 -12.07
C ALA A 29 -2.79 -9.88 -12.05
N ALA A 30 -2.62 -8.57 -12.01
CA ALA A 30 -3.71 -7.60 -12.07
C ALA A 30 -4.46 -7.67 -13.41
N MET A 31 -3.73 -7.80 -14.52
CA MET A 31 -4.30 -7.95 -15.85
C MET A 31 -5.14 -9.22 -15.94
N ILE A 32 -4.58 -10.39 -15.61
CA ILE A 32 -5.27 -11.67 -15.67
C ILE A 32 -6.51 -11.67 -14.76
N GLY A 33 -6.36 -11.21 -13.51
CA GLY A 33 -7.48 -11.14 -12.57
C GLY A 33 -8.61 -10.23 -13.06
N THR A 34 -8.27 -9.06 -13.63
CA THR A 34 -9.26 -8.12 -14.18
C THR A 34 -9.95 -8.70 -15.41
N PHE A 35 -9.22 -9.36 -16.32
CA PHE A 35 -9.84 -10.04 -17.46
C PHE A 35 -10.80 -11.15 -17.03
N LEU A 36 -10.39 -12.00 -16.09
CA LEU A 36 -11.28 -13.05 -15.56
C LEU A 36 -12.54 -12.45 -14.92
N MET A 37 -12.40 -11.36 -14.17
CA MET A 37 -13.54 -10.65 -13.58
C MET A 37 -14.49 -10.10 -14.67
N ALA A 38 -13.94 -9.49 -15.72
CA ALA A 38 -14.73 -8.90 -16.78
C ALA A 38 -15.44 -9.95 -17.64
N PHE A 39 -14.74 -11.01 -18.05
CA PHE A 39 -15.30 -12.00 -19.01
C PHE A 39 -16.13 -13.10 -18.35
N PHE A 40 -15.71 -13.58 -17.18
CA PHE A 40 -16.42 -14.70 -16.52
C PHE A 40 -17.43 -14.21 -15.49
N ALA A 41 -17.10 -13.18 -14.70
CA ALA A 41 -18.01 -12.69 -13.68
C ALA A 41 -18.91 -11.56 -14.19
N ASN A 42 -18.60 -10.95 -15.34
CA ASN A 42 -19.31 -9.82 -15.93
C ASN A 42 -19.48 -8.63 -14.98
N TYR A 43 -18.44 -8.35 -14.16
CA TYR A 43 -18.41 -7.23 -13.25
C TYR A 43 -17.33 -6.21 -13.65
N PRO A 44 -17.62 -4.89 -13.59
CA PRO A 44 -16.68 -3.84 -13.97
C PRO A 44 -15.70 -3.50 -12.83
N PHE A 45 -15.06 -4.50 -12.24
CA PHE A 45 -14.11 -4.30 -11.14
C PHE A 45 -12.68 -4.63 -11.60
N ALA A 46 -11.77 -3.67 -11.43
CA ALA A 46 -10.36 -3.93 -11.58
C ALA A 46 -9.82 -4.63 -10.32
N LEU A 47 -9.09 -5.73 -10.52
CA LEU A 47 -8.44 -6.49 -9.45
C LEU A 47 -6.95 -6.15 -9.39
N ALA A 48 -6.43 -6.04 -8.18
CA ALA A 48 -5.00 -5.86 -7.94
C ALA A 48 -4.60 -6.51 -6.61
N PRO A 49 -3.31 -6.87 -6.42
CA PRO A 49 -2.82 -7.40 -5.15
C PRO A 49 -3.09 -6.45 -3.98
N GLY A 50 -3.42 -7.02 -2.81
CA GLY A 50 -3.72 -6.26 -1.60
C GLY A 50 -2.46 -5.81 -0.86
N MET A 51 -2.27 -4.51 -0.66
CA MET A 51 -1.07 -3.96 0.01
C MET A 51 -0.89 -4.47 1.44
N GLY A 52 -1.98 -4.70 2.18
CA GLY A 52 -1.92 -5.15 3.57
C GLY A 52 -1.24 -6.51 3.71
N LEU A 53 -1.62 -7.47 2.88
CA LEU A 53 -1.02 -8.80 2.87
C LEU A 53 0.42 -8.78 2.37
N ASN A 54 0.73 -7.92 1.40
CA ASN A 54 2.09 -7.77 0.90
C ASN A 54 3.03 -7.16 1.95
N ALA A 55 2.55 -6.18 2.73
CA ALA A 55 3.31 -5.64 3.86
C ALA A 55 3.50 -6.69 4.97
N TYR A 56 2.48 -7.48 5.29
CA TYR A 56 2.59 -8.59 6.23
C TYR A 56 3.62 -9.63 5.76
N PHE A 57 3.56 -10.01 4.48
CA PHE A 57 4.53 -10.92 3.85
C PHE A 57 5.96 -10.38 3.99
N ALA A 58 6.20 -9.12 3.60
CA ALA A 58 7.53 -8.55 3.60
C ALA A 58 8.07 -8.33 5.02
N TYR A 59 7.33 -7.61 5.84
CA TYR A 59 7.86 -7.14 7.13
C TYR A 59 7.68 -8.14 8.26
N THR A 60 6.61 -8.93 8.26
CA THR A 60 6.38 -9.90 9.34
C THR A 60 6.99 -11.24 9.01
N VAL A 61 6.68 -11.81 7.84
CA VAL A 61 7.10 -13.18 7.52
C VAL A 61 8.58 -13.24 7.12
N VAL A 62 9.00 -12.42 6.13
CA VAL A 62 10.36 -12.49 5.63
C VAL A 62 11.33 -11.80 6.57
N LEU A 63 11.14 -10.53 6.88
CA LEU A 63 12.08 -9.76 7.70
C LEU A 63 11.94 -10.05 9.20
N GLY A 64 10.71 -10.21 9.70
CA GLY A 64 10.47 -10.42 11.13
C GLY A 64 10.75 -11.84 11.60
N MET A 65 10.30 -12.86 10.86
CA MET A 65 10.50 -14.28 11.17
C MET A 65 11.77 -14.86 10.56
N GLY A 66 12.44 -14.12 9.65
CA GLY A 66 13.71 -14.55 9.03
C GLY A 66 13.57 -15.62 7.98
N TYR A 67 12.39 -15.88 7.44
CA TYR A 67 12.22 -16.84 6.35
C TYR A 67 12.72 -16.26 5.03
N LYS A 68 13.32 -17.12 4.19
CA LYS A 68 13.64 -16.73 2.82
C LYS A 68 12.36 -16.42 2.04
N TRP A 69 12.40 -15.40 1.20
CA TRP A 69 11.22 -14.97 0.42
C TRP A 69 10.69 -16.08 -0.51
N GLU A 70 11.56 -16.99 -1.01
CA GLU A 70 11.16 -18.12 -1.85
C GLU A 70 10.25 -19.10 -1.09
N VAL A 71 10.59 -19.37 0.18
CA VAL A 71 9.80 -20.26 1.05
C VAL A 71 8.45 -19.63 1.36
N ALA A 72 8.45 -18.34 1.71
CA ALA A 72 7.22 -17.60 1.98
C ALA A 72 6.32 -17.50 0.73
N LEU A 73 6.91 -17.29 -0.45
CA LEU A 73 6.17 -17.26 -1.71
C LEU A 73 5.58 -18.63 -2.07
N THR A 74 6.30 -19.71 -1.78
CA THR A 74 5.77 -21.08 -1.95
C THR A 74 4.57 -21.33 -1.04
N ALA A 75 4.60 -20.83 0.19
CA ALA A 75 3.45 -20.91 1.10
C ALA A 75 2.21 -20.18 0.55
N VAL A 76 2.40 -18.98 -0.01
CA VAL A 76 1.33 -18.21 -0.68
C VAL A 76 0.79 -18.96 -1.90
N PHE A 77 1.64 -19.63 -2.66
CA PHE A 77 1.21 -20.45 -3.80
C PHE A 77 0.33 -21.63 -3.35
N VAL A 78 0.74 -22.34 -2.30
CA VAL A 78 -0.05 -23.44 -1.71
C VAL A 78 -1.38 -22.92 -1.17
N GLU A 79 -1.38 -21.77 -0.47
CA GLU A 79 -2.61 -21.11 -0.03
C GLU A 79 -3.54 -20.81 -1.20
N GLY A 80 -3.03 -20.32 -2.31
CA GLY A 80 -3.80 -20.06 -3.53
C GLY A 80 -4.47 -21.33 -4.08
N ILE A 81 -3.77 -22.47 -4.10
CA ILE A 81 -4.34 -23.76 -4.52
C ILE A 81 -5.47 -24.19 -3.56
N VAL A 82 -5.21 -24.15 -2.26
CA VAL A 82 -6.22 -24.46 -1.24
C VAL A 82 -7.45 -23.58 -1.40
N PHE A 83 -7.24 -22.27 -1.65
CA PHE A 83 -8.33 -21.33 -1.86
C PHE A 83 -9.17 -21.66 -3.12
N ILE A 84 -8.54 -22.10 -4.22
CA ILE A 84 -9.25 -22.54 -5.42
C ILE A 84 -10.10 -23.78 -5.10
N VAL A 85 -9.54 -24.78 -4.42
CA VAL A 85 -10.27 -26.00 -4.02
C VAL A 85 -11.47 -25.65 -3.13
N LEU A 86 -11.29 -24.78 -2.14
CA LEU A 86 -12.38 -24.32 -1.27
C LEU A 86 -13.44 -23.50 -2.02
N SER A 87 -13.05 -22.80 -3.07
CA SER A 87 -13.98 -22.01 -3.90
C SER A 87 -14.82 -22.89 -4.85
N LEU A 88 -14.30 -24.04 -5.26
CA LEU A 88 -15.07 -25.04 -6.03
C LEU A 88 -16.09 -25.79 -5.19
N THR A 89 -15.89 -25.80 -3.88
CA THR A 89 -16.85 -26.33 -2.91
C THR A 89 -17.61 -25.18 -2.27
N ASN A 90 -18.86 -25.36 -1.86
CA ASN A 90 -19.65 -24.30 -1.21
C ASN A 90 -19.16 -23.94 0.21
N ILE A 91 -18.01 -24.47 0.64
CA ILE A 91 -17.42 -24.25 1.96
C ILE A 91 -17.08 -22.77 2.15
N ARG A 92 -16.53 -22.09 1.12
CA ARG A 92 -16.22 -20.67 1.19
C ARG A 92 -17.46 -19.83 1.48
N GLU A 93 -18.58 -20.13 0.82
CA GLU A 93 -19.83 -19.40 1.04
C GLU A 93 -20.37 -19.66 2.45
N ALA A 94 -20.30 -20.89 2.93
CA ALA A 94 -20.70 -21.25 4.29
C ALA A 94 -19.86 -20.50 5.34
N ILE A 95 -18.53 -20.46 5.20
CA ILE A 95 -17.63 -19.70 6.09
C ILE A 95 -17.97 -18.20 6.04
N PHE A 96 -18.14 -17.64 4.85
CA PHE A 96 -18.47 -16.23 4.70
C PHE A 96 -19.81 -15.88 5.34
N ASN A 97 -20.83 -16.74 5.19
CA ASN A 97 -22.14 -16.52 5.78
C ASN A 97 -22.17 -16.74 7.29
N ALA A 98 -21.27 -17.56 7.83
CA ALA A 98 -21.12 -17.75 9.28
C ALA A 98 -20.56 -16.50 10.00
N ILE A 99 -19.89 -15.59 9.29
CA ILE A 99 -19.33 -14.37 9.89
C ILE A 99 -20.45 -13.35 10.15
N PRO A 100 -20.65 -12.86 11.38
CA PRO A 100 -21.65 -11.84 11.71
C PRO A 100 -21.46 -10.56 10.90
N LYS A 101 -22.54 -9.89 10.53
CA LYS A 101 -22.51 -8.65 9.72
C LYS A 101 -21.66 -7.57 10.36
N ASN A 102 -21.73 -7.41 11.68
CA ASN A 102 -20.94 -6.41 12.42
C ASN A 102 -19.43 -6.67 12.28
N LEU A 103 -19.02 -7.95 12.29
CA LEU A 103 -17.61 -8.31 12.13
C LEU A 103 -17.14 -8.02 10.68
N LYS A 104 -17.97 -8.29 9.67
CA LYS A 104 -17.65 -7.92 8.28
C LYS A 104 -17.43 -6.42 8.12
N SER A 105 -18.29 -5.60 8.74
CA SER A 105 -18.13 -4.13 8.73
C SER A 105 -16.87 -3.70 9.46
N ALA A 106 -16.58 -4.29 10.63
CA ALA A 106 -15.38 -4.00 11.40
C ALA A 106 -14.10 -4.34 10.63
N VAL A 107 -14.06 -5.46 9.91
CA VAL A 107 -12.93 -5.84 9.05
C VAL A 107 -12.71 -4.80 7.95
N SER A 108 -13.77 -4.32 7.29
CA SER A 108 -13.66 -3.30 6.24
C SER A 108 -13.07 -1.98 6.78
N VAL A 109 -13.53 -1.55 7.95
CA VAL A 109 -12.99 -0.37 8.63
C VAL A 109 -11.54 -0.59 9.03
N GLY A 110 -11.22 -1.76 9.60
CA GLY A 110 -9.85 -2.11 10.00
C GLY A 110 -8.87 -2.10 8.82
N ILE A 111 -9.27 -2.64 7.66
CA ILE A 111 -8.47 -2.58 6.43
C ILE A 111 -8.25 -1.13 5.99
N GLY A 112 -9.30 -0.29 6.03
CA GLY A 112 -9.19 1.12 5.68
C GLY A 112 -8.21 1.88 6.60
N LEU A 113 -8.30 1.67 7.91
CA LEU A 113 -7.38 2.27 8.88
C LEU A 113 -5.94 1.77 8.70
N PHE A 114 -5.76 0.48 8.41
CA PHE A 114 -4.45 -0.09 8.14
C PHE A 114 -3.78 0.52 6.90
N ILE A 115 -4.53 0.68 5.81
CA ILE A 115 -4.03 1.34 4.59
C ILE A 115 -3.68 2.80 4.88
N ALA A 116 -4.52 3.51 5.63
CA ALA A 116 -4.24 4.89 6.04
C ALA A 116 -2.95 4.98 6.86
N PHE A 117 -2.77 4.06 7.82
CA PHE A 117 -1.58 4.00 8.65
C PHE A 117 -0.29 3.75 7.84
N ILE A 118 -0.32 2.79 6.91
CA ILE A 118 0.81 2.55 6.00
C ILE A 118 1.09 3.81 5.16
N GLY A 119 0.05 4.49 4.70
CA GLY A 119 0.20 5.76 3.97
C GLY A 119 0.91 6.83 4.80
N LEU A 120 0.55 6.98 6.08
CA LEU A 120 1.19 7.91 7.02
C LEU A 120 2.66 7.55 7.28
N GLN A 121 2.98 6.26 7.37
CA GLN A 121 4.37 5.79 7.53
C GLN A 121 5.20 6.03 6.28
N ASN A 122 4.68 5.72 5.09
CA ASN A 122 5.38 5.93 3.83
C ASN A 122 5.61 7.42 3.54
N ALA A 123 4.71 8.28 3.98
CA ALA A 123 4.83 9.73 3.91
C ALA A 123 5.75 10.31 5.00
N ASN A 124 6.32 9.50 5.89
CA ASN A 124 7.10 9.88 7.06
C ASN A 124 6.36 10.81 8.04
N ILE A 125 5.02 10.85 8.00
CA ILE A 125 4.22 11.60 8.98
C ILE A 125 4.26 10.89 10.33
N VAL A 126 4.24 9.55 10.31
CA VAL A 126 4.42 8.69 11.48
C VAL A 126 5.73 7.93 11.30
N VAL A 127 6.63 8.05 12.24
CA VAL A 127 7.96 7.41 12.24
C VAL A 127 8.15 6.58 13.51
N GLY A 128 9.12 5.66 13.48
CA GLY A 128 9.52 4.89 14.67
C GLY A 128 10.03 5.84 15.76
N GLY A 129 9.60 5.62 16.99
CA GLY A 129 10.01 6.40 18.14
C GLY A 129 10.66 5.53 19.23
N SER A 130 11.09 6.16 20.30
CA SER A 130 11.72 5.49 21.43
C SER A 130 10.80 4.51 22.16
N THR A 131 9.48 4.70 22.10
CA THR A 131 8.51 3.77 22.69
C THR A 131 7.86 2.88 21.64
N LEU A 132 7.19 3.43 20.66
CA LEU A 132 6.57 2.70 19.56
C LEU A 132 6.56 3.55 18.28
N LEU A 133 5.84 4.66 18.32
CA LEU A 133 5.62 5.55 17.19
C LEU A 133 5.63 7.00 17.67
N GLN A 134 6.09 7.89 16.80
CA GLN A 134 6.04 9.33 17.03
C GLN A 134 5.66 10.06 15.76
N LEU A 135 5.16 11.29 15.89
CA LEU A 135 4.98 12.17 14.75
C LEU A 135 6.34 12.63 14.24
N PHE A 136 6.40 12.92 12.96
CA PHE A 136 7.63 13.37 12.31
C PHE A 136 8.24 14.58 13.05
N SER A 137 9.50 14.42 13.41
CA SER A 137 10.40 15.51 13.78
C SER A 137 11.75 15.21 13.13
N ILE A 138 12.47 16.25 12.69
CA ILE A 138 13.76 16.07 12.01
C ILE A 138 14.75 15.37 12.94
N ASP A 139 14.85 15.81 14.18
CA ASP A 139 15.74 15.20 15.17
C ASP A 139 15.39 13.76 15.48
N GLY A 140 14.09 13.46 15.63
CA GLY A 140 13.60 12.10 15.86
C GLY A 140 13.83 11.17 14.68
N TYR A 141 13.64 11.67 13.46
CA TYR A 141 13.89 10.92 12.24
C TYR A 141 15.38 10.60 12.07
N ASN A 142 16.25 11.59 12.26
CA ASN A 142 17.71 11.42 12.18
C ASN A 142 18.21 10.44 13.24
N SER A 143 17.72 10.54 14.47
CA SER A 143 18.08 9.64 15.57
C SER A 143 17.62 8.20 15.31
N ALA A 144 16.44 8.00 14.72
CA ALA A 144 15.88 6.68 14.45
C ALA A 144 16.52 5.97 13.26
N LYS A 145 16.92 6.71 12.22
CA LYS A 145 17.47 6.14 10.96
C LYS A 145 19.00 6.32 10.82
N GLY A 146 19.64 7.10 11.67
CA GLY A 146 21.07 7.38 11.59
C GLY A 146 21.47 8.15 10.32
N VAL A 147 20.58 9.01 9.81
CA VAL A 147 20.77 9.81 8.60
C VAL A 147 20.59 11.30 8.90
N GLU A 148 21.20 12.15 8.10
CA GLU A 148 21.02 13.60 8.18
C GLU A 148 19.86 14.04 7.26
N ALA A 149 18.63 13.93 7.75
CA ALA A 149 17.48 14.50 7.07
C ALA A 149 17.36 16.01 7.36
N SER A 150 16.94 16.76 6.36
CA SER A 150 16.66 18.19 6.45
C SER A 150 15.21 18.49 6.05
N MET A 151 14.78 19.74 6.27
CA MET A 151 13.47 20.18 5.76
C MET A 151 13.39 20.09 4.24
N SER A 152 14.49 20.28 3.53
CA SER A 152 14.53 20.27 2.07
C SER A 152 14.43 18.88 1.44
N ASN A 153 14.79 17.81 2.17
CA ASN A 153 14.70 16.46 1.62
C ASN A 153 13.51 15.67 2.18
N VAL A 154 13.38 15.51 3.49
CA VAL A 154 12.31 14.70 4.10
C VAL A 154 11.16 15.56 4.64
N GLY A 155 11.44 16.72 5.22
CA GLY A 155 10.40 17.58 5.79
C GLY A 155 9.40 18.07 4.74
N ILE A 156 9.87 18.43 3.55
CA ILE A 156 8.99 18.87 2.44
C ILE A 156 8.06 17.77 1.95
N THR A 157 8.50 16.50 1.96
CA THR A 157 7.64 15.38 1.54
C THR A 157 6.48 15.16 2.52
N VAL A 158 6.71 15.37 3.82
CA VAL A 158 5.66 15.32 4.86
C VAL A 158 4.63 16.43 4.63
N ILE A 159 5.10 17.66 4.35
CA ILE A 159 4.21 18.80 4.07
C ILE A 159 3.40 18.56 2.80
N LEU A 160 4.03 18.10 1.72
CA LEU A 160 3.35 17.76 0.47
C LEU A 160 2.31 16.66 0.65
N ALA A 161 2.60 15.65 1.46
CA ALA A 161 1.65 14.58 1.76
C ALA A 161 0.42 15.11 2.51
N LEU A 162 0.60 15.98 3.51
CA LEU A 162 -0.51 16.62 4.24
C LEU A 162 -1.36 17.50 3.33
N ILE A 163 -0.73 18.31 2.47
CA ILE A 163 -1.43 19.11 1.46
C ILE A 163 -2.20 18.21 0.50
N GLY A 164 -1.60 17.10 0.03
CA GLY A 164 -2.23 16.14 -0.87
C GLY A 164 -3.47 15.47 -0.25
N VAL A 165 -3.39 15.08 1.02
CA VAL A 165 -4.53 14.55 1.77
C VAL A 165 -5.63 15.60 1.90
N GLY A 166 -5.29 16.85 2.21
CA GLY A 166 -6.23 17.97 2.29
C GLY A 166 -6.94 18.22 0.96
N ILE A 167 -6.19 18.30 -0.15
CA ILE A 167 -6.75 18.47 -1.51
C ILE A 167 -7.69 17.32 -1.85
N THR A 168 -7.24 16.07 -1.62
CA THR A 168 -8.07 14.88 -1.88
C THR A 168 -9.36 14.91 -1.06
N GLY A 169 -9.28 15.28 0.23
CA GLY A 169 -10.43 15.43 1.11
C GLY A 169 -11.44 16.45 0.59
N ILE A 170 -10.98 17.62 0.12
CA ILE A 170 -11.85 18.65 -0.48
C ILE A 170 -12.52 18.12 -1.76
N LEU A 171 -11.77 17.42 -2.62
CA LEU A 171 -12.31 16.83 -3.84
C LEU A 171 -13.35 15.74 -3.56
N VAL A 172 -13.16 14.95 -2.50
CA VAL A 172 -14.14 13.95 -2.04
C VAL A 172 -15.41 14.62 -1.55
N ILE A 173 -15.31 15.65 -0.70
CA ILE A 173 -16.46 16.40 -0.19
C ILE A 173 -17.26 17.06 -1.33
N LYS A 174 -16.56 17.56 -2.35
CA LYS A 174 -17.19 18.16 -3.55
C LYS A 174 -17.72 17.12 -4.54
N ASN A 175 -17.65 15.82 -4.25
CA ASN A 175 -18.09 14.73 -5.13
C ASN A 175 -17.52 14.81 -6.56
N VAL A 176 -16.29 15.25 -6.73
CA VAL A 176 -15.64 15.33 -8.05
C VAL A 176 -15.39 13.91 -8.56
N LYS A 177 -15.79 13.60 -9.79
CA LYS A 177 -15.52 12.29 -10.41
C LYS A 177 -14.02 12.07 -10.54
N GLY A 178 -13.51 10.95 -9.99
CA GLY A 178 -12.08 10.65 -9.98
C GLY A 178 -11.28 11.44 -8.94
N ASN A 179 -11.91 11.89 -7.86
CA ASN A 179 -11.34 12.70 -6.78
C ASN A 179 -9.97 12.20 -6.28
N ILE A 180 -9.83 10.89 -6.05
CA ILE A 180 -8.57 10.30 -5.60
C ILE A 180 -7.49 10.43 -6.67
N LEU A 181 -7.82 10.16 -7.94
CA LEU A 181 -6.87 10.29 -9.05
C LEU A 181 -6.39 11.75 -9.20
N TRP A 182 -7.32 12.69 -9.18
CA TRP A 182 -6.97 14.12 -9.24
C TRP A 182 -6.14 14.55 -8.03
N GLY A 183 -6.46 14.07 -6.84
CA GLY A 183 -5.66 14.33 -5.64
C GLY A 183 -4.21 13.87 -5.79
N ILE A 184 -3.98 12.65 -6.29
CA ILE A 184 -2.65 12.11 -6.55
C ILE A 184 -1.91 12.94 -7.61
N LEU A 185 -2.55 13.23 -8.75
CA LEU A 185 -1.92 13.98 -9.85
C LEU A 185 -1.55 15.39 -9.42
N ILE A 186 -2.42 16.10 -8.71
CA ILE A 186 -2.14 17.47 -8.23
C ILE A 186 -0.97 17.44 -7.25
N THR A 187 -0.95 16.50 -6.31
CA THR A 187 0.15 16.39 -5.34
C THR A 187 1.47 16.06 -6.04
N TRP A 188 1.45 15.20 -7.03
CA TRP A 188 2.62 14.85 -7.84
C TRP A 188 3.16 16.07 -8.60
N ILE A 189 2.29 16.84 -9.26
CA ILE A 189 2.67 18.09 -9.96
C ILE A 189 3.26 19.10 -8.97
N LEU A 190 2.65 19.26 -7.78
CA LEU A 190 3.20 20.12 -6.74
C LEU A 190 4.60 19.68 -6.31
N GLY A 191 4.83 18.36 -6.20
CA GLY A 191 6.15 17.80 -5.90
C GLY A 191 7.19 18.16 -6.97
N ILE A 192 6.84 18.06 -8.25
CA ILE A 192 7.71 18.48 -9.36
C ILE A 192 8.02 19.98 -9.30
N ILE A 193 7.00 20.80 -9.06
CA ILE A 193 7.20 22.27 -8.93
C ILE A 193 8.14 22.59 -7.77
N CYS A 194 7.98 21.95 -6.60
CA CYS A 194 8.87 22.12 -5.46
C CYS A 194 10.31 21.69 -5.78
N GLN A 195 10.48 20.63 -6.57
CA GLN A 195 11.81 20.17 -7.00
C GLN A 195 12.46 21.16 -7.98
N MET A 196 11.71 21.67 -8.96
CA MET A 196 12.19 22.68 -9.91
C MET A 196 12.52 24.02 -9.22
N ALA A 197 11.79 24.38 -8.18
CA ALA A 197 12.03 25.56 -7.36
C ALA A 197 13.22 25.39 -6.39
N GLY A 198 13.86 24.23 -6.33
CA GLY A 198 14.98 23.95 -5.42
C GLY A 198 14.58 23.81 -3.95
N ILE A 199 13.27 23.76 -3.65
CA ILE A 199 12.74 23.59 -2.30
C ILE A 199 12.84 22.12 -1.86
N TYR A 200 12.67 21.20 -2.82
CA TYR A 200 12.81 19.76 -2.62
C TYR A 200 14.07 19.25 -3.30
N VAL A 201 14.97 18.68 -2.51
CA VAL A 201 16.20 18.02 -2.99
C VAL A 201 16.00 16.53 -2.81
N ALA A 202 15.88 15.80 -3.93
CA ALA A 202 15.80 14.34 -3.90
C ALA A 202 17.16 13.76 -3.46
N ASN A 203 17.13 12.81 -2.54
CA ASN A 203 18.32 12.04 -2.13
C ASN A 203 18.59 10.94 -3.15
#